data_c30690e4d718e83b280654bd4cde300f
#
_entry.id   c30690e4d718e83b280654bd4cde300f
#
_cell.length_a   1.000
_cell.length_b   1.000
_cell.length_c   1.000
_cell.angle_alpha   90.00
_cell.angle_beta   90.00
_cell.angle_gamma   90.00
#
_symmetry.space_group_name_H-M   'P 1'
#
loop_
_entity.id
_entity.type
_entity.pdbx_description
1 polymer ?
#
loop_
_entity_poly.entity_id
_entity_poly.type
_entity_poly.pdbx_seq_one_letter_code
_entity_poly.pdbx_strand_id
1 'polypeptide(L)'
;MSKQFDVLVIGGGPGGYVAAIRAAQLGFSVACCESNPYADPKGEPRLGGTCLNVGCIPSKALLHTSHLFAEAVHGFAAQGISVGSPSIDVPKMIARKNG
;
A
#
# COMPACT_ATOMS: atom_id res chain seq x y z
N MET A 1 -15.99 -25.89 16.39
CA MET A 1 -15.48 -25.31 17.64
C MET A 1 -15.58 -23.81 17.60
N SER A 2 -16.18 -23.22 18.58
CA SER A 2 -16.23 -21.77 18.70
C SER A 2 -14.90 -21.26 19.30
N LYS A 3 -14.40 -20.14 18.78
CA LYS A 3 -13.25 -19.43 19.32
C LYS A 3 -13.75 -18.19 20.05
N GLN A 4 -13.10 -17.87 21.16
CA GLN A 4 -13.45 -16.69 21.94
C GLN A 4 -12.33 -15.68 21.92
N PHE A 5 -12.67 -14.41 21.71
CA PHE A 5 -11.74 -13.29 21.71
C PHE A 5 -12.32 -12.15 22.52
N ASP A 6 -11.48 -11.37 23.19
CA ASP A 6 -11.91 -10.18 23.90
C ASP A 6 -12.37 -9.09 22.93
N VAL A 7 -11.70 -8.98 21.78
CA VAL A 7 -11.97 -7.96 20.74
C VAL A 7 -11.99 -8.64 19.38
N LEU A 8 -13.04 -8.38 18.62
CA LEU A 8 -13.14 -8.80 17.23
C LEU A 8 -13.19 -7.56 16.34
N VAL A 9 -12.22 -7.44 15.44
CA VAL A 9 -12.15 -6.33 14.47
C VAL A 9 -12.62 -6.84 13.12
N ILE A 10 -13.66 -6.23 12.59
CA ILE A 10 -14.20 -6.55 11.28
C ILE A 10 -13.71 -5.51 10.29
N GLY A 11 -12.89 -5.95 9.37
CA GLY A 11 -12.23 -5.09 8.39
C GLY A 11 -10.75 -4.88 8.69
N GLY A 12 -9.90 -5.27 7.75
CA GLY A 12 -8.44 -5.22 7.87
C GLY A 12 -7.79 -3.99 7.25
N GLY A 13 -8.53 -2.90 7.07
CA GLY A 13 -7.98 -1.63 6.58
C GLY A 13 -7.15 -0.90 7.64
N PRO A 14 -6.65 0.31 7.36
CA PRO A 14 -5.77 1.04 8.30
C PRO A 14 -6.40 1.26 9.68
N GLY A 15 -7.69 1.56 9.74
CA GLY A 15 -8.38 1.68 11.02
C GLY A 15 -8.47 0.35 11.76
N GLY A 16 -8.76 -0.72 11.03
CA GLY A 16 -8.94 -2.06 11.60
C GLY A 16 -7.64 -2.68 12.09
N TYR A 17 -6.63 -2.81 11.25
CA TYR A 17 -5.39 -3.48 11.68
C TYR A 17 -4.65 -2.68 12.76
N VAL A 18 -4.69 -1.36 12.71
CA VAL A 18 -4.06 -0.53 13.76
C VAL A 18 -4.78 -0.73 15.09
N ALA A 19 -6.12 -0.74 15.10
CA ALA A 19 -6.90 -0.99 16.30
C ALA A 19 -6.63 -2.38 16.86
N ALA A 20 -6.55 -3.41 16.01
CA ALA A 20 -6.26 -4.77 16.42
C ALA A 20 -4.87 -4.88 17.06
N ILE A 21 -3.86 -4.29 16.45
CA ILE A 21 -2.49 -4.28 16.99
C ILE A 21 -2.46 -3.60 18.36
N ARG A 22 -3.10 -2.45 18.47
CA ARG A 22 -3.11 -1.71 19.74
C ARG A 22 -3.84 -2.46 20.85
N ALA A 23 -4.97 -3.08 20.54
CA ALA A 23 -5.70 -3.90 21.50
C ALA A 23 -4.86 -5.08 21.98
N ALA A 24 -4.14 -5.74 21.07
CA ALA A 24 -3.24 -6.84 21.43
C ALA A 24 -2.09 -6.36 22.31
N GLN A 25 -1.50 -5.19 22.03
CA GLN A 25 -0.45 -4.59 22.86
C GLN A 25 -0.94 -4.29 24.28
N LEU A 26 -2.22 -3.99 24.43
CA LEU A 26 -2.83 -3.74 25.75
C LEU A 26 -3.19 -5.02 26.50
N GLY A 27 -2.90 -6.18 25.94
CA GLY A 27 -3.11 -7.46 26.61
C GLY A 27 -4.43 -8.15 26.29
N PHE A 28 -5.23 -7.62 25.37
CA PHE A 28 -6.47 -8.27 24.95
C PHE A 28 -6.21 -9.39 23.96
N SER A 29 -7.07 -10.38 23.98
CA SER A 29 -7.12 -11.41 22.95
C SER A 29 -7.91 -10.85 21.77
N VAL A 30 -7.27 -10.76 20.59
CA VAL A 30 -7.84 -10.03 19.44
C VAL A 30 -7.85 -10.90 18.20
N ALA A 31 -8.93 -10.81 17.44
CA ALA A 31 -9.01 -11.32 16.07
C ALA A 31 -9.38 -10.19 15.13
N CYS A 32 -8.77 -10.19 13.96
CA CYS A 32 -9.08 -9.26 12.88
C CYS A 32 -9.45 -10.07 11.64
N CYS A 33 -10.57 -9.76 11.01
CA CYS A 33 -11.02 -10.48 9.83
C CYS A 33 -11.24 -9.54 8.65
N GLU A 34 -10.92 -10.04 7.46
CA GLU A 34 -11.07 -9.35 6.20
C GLU A 34 -11.59 -10.33 5.15
N SER A 35 -12.46 -9.88 4.26
CA SER A 35 -13.04 -10.73 3.22
C SER A 35 -12.61 -10.32 1.80
N ASN A 36 -12.08 -9.12 1.62
CA ASN A 36 -11.77 -8.61 0.29
C ASN A 36 -10.39 -9.06 -0.19
N PRO A 37 -10.29 -9.76 -1.32
CA PRO A 37 -9.01 -10.19 -1.86
C PRO A 37 -8.20 -9.09 -2.56
N TYR A 38 -8.79 -7.95 -2.87
CA TYR A 38 -8.09 -6.83 -3.54
C TYR A 38 -7.28 -7.28 -4.76
N ALA A 39 -7.91 -8.05 -5.65
CA ALA A 39 -7.28 -8.57 -6.88
C ALA A 39 -6.13 -9.57 -6.62
N ASP A 40 -6.13 -10.23 -5.47
CA ASP A 40 -5.18 -11.31 -5.22
C ASP A 40 -5.41 -12.44 -6.25
N PRO A 41 -4.35 -12.96 -6.92
CA PRO A 41 -4.52 -13.99 -7.94
C PRO A 41 -5.19 -15.27 -7.45
N LYS A 42 -5.06 -15.58 -6.15
CA LYS A 42 -5.69 -16.76 -5.54
C LYS A 42 -7.07 -16.46 -4.96
N GLY A 43 -7.51 -15.20 -4.98
CA GLY A 43 -8.78 -14.80 -4.39
C GLY A 43 -8.79 -14.82 -2.87
N GLU A 44 -7.64 -14.92 -2.22
CA GLU A 44 -7.54 -14.92 -0.76
C GLU A 44 -7.68 -13.50 -0.21
N PRO A 45 -8.41 -13.31 0.90
CA PRO A 45 -8.54 -12.00 1.52
C PRO A 45 -7.18 -11.40 1.92
N ARG A 46 -7.05 -10.08 1.77
CA ARG A 46 -5.83 -9.34 2.10
C ARG A 46 -6.08 -8.26 3.13
N LEU A 47 -5.20 -8.16 4.11
CA LEU A 47 -5.18 -7.06 5.05
C LEU A 47 -4.64 -5.78 4.39
N GLY A 48 -4.90 -4.64 5.01
CA GLY A 48 -4.38 -3.35 4.57
C GLY A 48 -5.43 -2.44 3.94
N GLY A 49 -6.59 -2.98 3.57
CA GLY A 49 -7.71 -2.22 3.03
C GLY A 49 -7.43 -1.58 1.67
N THR A 50 -8.31 -0.70 1.26
CA THR A 50 -8.20 0.02 -0.01
C THR A 50 -6.93 0.87 -0.06
N CYS A 51 -6.58 1.52 1.04
CA CYS A 51 -5.41 2.40 1.08
C CYS A 51 -4.10 1.68 0.75
N LEU A 52 -3.89 0.50 1.34
CA LEU A 52 -2.66 -0.26 1.10
C LEU A 52 -2.68 -0.96 -0.27
N ASN A 53 -3.81 -1.54 -0.65
CA ASN A 53 -3.87 -2.45 -1.79
C ASN A 53 -4.16 -1.77 -3.13
N VAL A 54 -4.99 -0.73 -3.16
CA VAL A 54 -5.45 -0.13 -4.41
C VAL A 54 -5.50 1.40 -4.43
N GLY A 55 -5.43 2.05 -3.28
CA GLY A 55 -5.62 3.50 -3.16
C GLY A 55 -4.35 4.25 -2.81
N CYS A 56 -4.26 4.74 -1.59
CA CYS A 56 -3.27 5.73 -1.14
C CYS A 56 -1.82 5.35 -1.46
N ILE A 57 -1.40 4.16 -1.08
CA ILE A 57 -0.01 3.74 -1.23
C ILE A 57 0.34 3.46 -2.70
N PRO A 58 -0.44 2.67 -3.46
CA PRO A 58 -0.14 2.49 -4.86
C PRO A 58 -0.20 3.78 -5.68
N SER A 59 -1.18 4.66 -5.42
CA SER A 59 -1.29 5.92 -6.16
C SER A 59 -0.13 6.85 -5.86
N LYS A 60 0.31 6.95 -4.60
CA LYS A 60 1.46 7.76 -4.23
C LYS A 60 2.75 7.23 -4.82
N ALA A 61 2.93 5.91 -4.92
CA ALA A 61 4.08 5.34 -5.58
C ALA A 61 4.14 5.73 -7.06
N LEU A 62 3.02 5.68 -7.76
CA LEU A 62 2.94 6.08 -9.16
C LEU A 62 3.15 7.59 -9.33
N LEU A 63 2.55 8.41 -8.48
CA LEU A 63 2.71 9.86 -8.51
C LEU A 63 4.16 10.25 -8.24
N HIS A 64 4.83 9.61 -7.30
CA HIS A 64 6.23 9.88 -7.01
C HIS A 64 7.13 9.57 -8.21
N THR A 65 6.95 8.41 -8.84
CA THR A 65 7.70 8.04 -10.05
C THR A 65 7.45 9.03 -11.19
N SER A 66 6.19 9.41 -11.38
CA SER A 66 5.80 10.40 -12.39
C SER A 66 6.45 11.76 -12.14
N HIS A 67 6.47 12.20 -10.87
CA HIS A 67 7.13 13.45 -10.48
C HIS A 67 8.64 13.43 -10.76
N LEU A 68 9.32 12.32 -10.43
CA LEU A 68 10.74 12.17 -10.71
C LEU A 68 11.03 12.25 -12.21
N PHE A 69 10.19 11.66 -13.04
CA PHE A 69 10.34 11.74 -14.49
C PHE A 69 10.17 13.19 -14.98
N ALA A 70 9.15 13.90 -14.51
CA ALA A 70 8.94 15.29 -14.87
C ALA A 70 10.12 16.17 -14.45
N GLU A 71 10.67 15.96 -13.25
CA GLU A 71 11.86 16.65 -12.77
C GLU A 71 13.07 16.36 -13.65
N ALA A 72 13.26 15.12 -14.08
CA ALA A 72 14.37 14.74 -14.96
C ALA A 72 14.29 15.44 -16.32
N VAL A 73 13.06 15.61 -16.85
CA VAL A 73 12.84 16.26 -18.15
C VAL A 73 12.97 17.78 -18.04
N HIS A 74 12.41 18.39 -16.98
CA HIS A 74 12.20 19.85 -16.91
C HIS A 74 12.94 20.55 -15.77
N GLY A 75 13.22 19.87 -14.66
CA GLY A 75 13.66 20.51 -13.43
C GLY A 75 15.14 20.34 -13.10
N PHE A 76 15.76 19.23 -13.50
CA PHE A 76 17.12 18.90 -13.08
C PHE A 76 18.16 19.86 -13.64
N ALA A 77 17.98 20.34 -14.85
CA ALA A 77 18.92 21.28 -15.48
C ALA A 77 19.06 22.57 -14.68
N ALA A 78 17.97 23.07 -14.13
CA ALA A 78 17.98 24.27 -13.29
C ALA A 78 18.73 24.08 -11.99
N GLN A 79 18.87 22.84 -11.53
CA GLN A 79 19.63 22.47 -10.32
C GLN A 79 21.07 22.07 -10.62
N GLY A 80 21.51 22.20 -11.85
CA GLY A 80 22.86 21.81 -12.26
C GLY A 80 23.04 20.32 -12.51
N ILE A 81 21.94 19.58 -12.61
CA ILE A 81 21.98 18.14 -12.86
C ILE A 81 21.75 17.88 -14.34
N SER A 82 22.71 17.22 -14.99
CA SER A 82 22.56 16.84 -16.40
C SER A 82 22.10 15.40 -16.50
N VAL A 83 21.04 15.19 -17.28
CA VAL A 83 20.55 13.85 -17.61
C VAL A 83 20.48 13.75 -19.14
N GLY A 84 20.72 12.53 -19.65
CA GLY A 84 20.50 12.24 -21.06
C GLY A 84 19.01 12.31 -21.40
N SER A 85 18.59 11.57 -22.41
CA SER A 85 17.17 11.53 -22.79
C SER A 85 16.42 10.63 -21.80
N PRO A 86 15.67 11.20 -20.83
CA PRO A 86 14.92 10.35 -19.90
C PRO A 86 13.77 9.63 -20.60
N SER A 87 13.54 8.41 -20.23
CA SER A 87 12.41 7.62 -20.70
C SER A 87 11.76 6.87 -19.56
N ILE A 88 10.50 6.49 -19.71
CA ILE A 88 9.79 5.69 -18.72
C ILE A 88 9.62 4.27 -19.25
N ASP A 89 9.94 3.30 -18.38
CA ASP A 89 9.59 1.90 -18.57
C ASP A 89 8.37 1.61 -17.72
N VAL A 90 7.19 1.64 -18.34
CA VAL A 90 5.91 1.47 -17.65
C VAL A 90 5.80 0.11 -16.96
N PRO A 91 6.21 -1.03 -17.56
CA PRO A 91 6.22 -2.30 -16.85
C PRO A 91 7.03 -2.29 -15.55
N LYS A 92 8.21 -1.67 -15.55
CA LYS A 92 9.01 -1.53 -14.32
C LYS A 92 8.34 -0.63 -13.29
N MET A 93 7.71 0.46 -13.73
CA MET A 93 6.98 1.38 -12.88
C MET A 93 5.83 0.66 -12.15
N ILE A 94 5.09 -0.15 -12.87
CA ILE A 94 3.99 -0.94 -12.32
C ILE A 94 4.54 -2.02 -11.37
N ALA A 95 5.62 -2.69 -11.74
CA ALA A 95 6.25 -3.71 -10.89
C ALA A 95 6.71 -3.11 -9.55
N ARG A 96 7.30 -1.90 -9.57
CA ARG A 96 7.70 -1.21 -8.35
C ARG A 96 6.50 -0.84 -7.48
N LYS A 97 5.41 -0.38 -8.10
CA LYS A 97 4.16 -0.08 -7.38
C LYS A 97 3.62 -1.35 -6.68
N ASN A 98 3.72 -2.50 -7.33
CA ASN A 98 3.22 -3.77 -6.81
C ASN A 98 4.18 -4.41 -5.80
N GLY A 99 5.44 -4.07 -5.87
CA GLY A 99 6.44 -4.55 -4.93
C GLY A 99 6.38 -3.82 -3.62
#